data_cc03f62aa01fe78ef43a4ed706952d91
#
_entry.id   cc03f62aa01fe78ef43a4ed706952d91
#
_cell.length_a   1.000
_cell.length_b   1.000
_cell.length_c   1.000
_cell.angle_alpha   90.00
_cell.angle_beta   90.00
_cell.angle_gamma   90.00
#
_symmetry.space_group_name_H-M   'P 1'
#
loop_
_entity.id
_entity.type
_entity.pdbx_description
1 polymer ?
#
loop_
_entity_poly.entity_id
_entity_poly.type
_entity_poly.pdbx_seq_one_letter_code
_entity_poly.pdbx_strand_id
1 'polypeptide(L)'
;MRFLRQSLTGLFLMAVTIGLLFYAVTLVRGAVEDSLEQDSRRGQGRERVFAVSVLTAEPQTVSPTLQAYGQIESRRSLVLRAAVSGPVVELADNMTEGGVVSAGQMLLRIDPVDAQAALDRAQADLQDSEAETRDADRALELAQADLTAAQEQAALRQKAFERQQGLQARGVVTDTAVETAELAAASARQSVVTRRQSLAQAEARVDKAATGLARATIARDEAQRNLDDTVLRAEFDGTLSDVSVVAGGLVNTNEQLAQLVDGQTLEVAFRVYTAQYARLLDDAGRLRPAPVEVSLDVSGIDLSTKGQLSRDSAAVAEGQSGRLIFATLDSPRGMKPGDFVTVAVEEPPLDRVVQLPSKALGSDGRVLIIGEGDRLEAVEVTLLRRQGDDVLVRARGLAGRQVVKERTPLLGAGIKVRPLAPAGAEAATDEPQTVALTAERRAKLVAFVEANKRMPVDAKERILNALKEEQVPTQMVQRLEDRMGS
;
A
#
# COMPACT_ATOMS: atom_id res chain seq x y z
N MET A 1 -106.13 53.67 -29.05
CA MET A 1 -105.07 54.25 -28.22
C MET A 1 -104.25 53.23 -27.49
N ARG A 2 -104.29 51.91 -27.77
CA ARG A 2 -103.44 50.90 -27.12
C ARG A 2 -102.16 50.64 -27.89
N PHE A 3 -102.08 50.84 -29.17
CA PHE A 3 -100.97 50.59 -30.02
C PHE A 3 -99.80 51.57 -29.84
N LEU A 4 -100.08 52.84 -29.59
CA LEU A 4 -99.09 53.91 -29.42
C LEU A 4 -98.34 53.77 -28.12
N ARG A 5 -98.88 53.18 -27.07
CA ARG A 5 -98.21 52.95 -25.76
C ARG A 5 -97.25 51.77 -25.83
N GLN A 6 -97.53 50.74 -26.60
CA GLN A 6 -96.56 49.59 -26.72
C GLN A 6 -95.38 49.91 -27.60
N SER A 7 -95.52 50.73 -28.64
CA SER A 7 -94.40 51.15 -29.47
C SER A 7 -93.47 52.12 -28.74
N LEU A 8 -93.99 52.97 -27.85
CA LEU A 8 -93.20 53.92 -27.08
C LEU A 8 -92.37 53.17 -25.95
N THR A 9 -92.94 52.14 -25.33
CA THR A 9 -92.28 51.31 -24.33
C THR A 9 -91.21 50.46 -25.00
N GLY A 10 -91.41 49.96 -26.22
CA GLY A 10 -90.39 49.22 -26.99
C GLY A 10 -89.18 50.10 -27.37
N LEU A 11 -89.51 51.36 -27.81
CA LEU A 11 -88.43 52.31 -28.17
C LEU A 11 -87.66 52.77 -26.94
N PHE A 12 -88.32 52.94 -25.79
CA PHE A 12 -87.64 53.26 -24.52
C PHE A 12 -86.72 52.12 -24.03
N LEU A 13 -87.18 50.85 -24.08
CA LEU A 13 -86.37 49.70 -23.72
C LEU A 13 -85.17 49.55 -24.65
N MET A 14 -85.31 49.81 -25.96
CA MET A 14 -84.23 49.76 -26.92
C MET A 14 -83.19 50.86 -26.67
N ALA A 15 -83.63 52.05 -26.31
CA ALA A 15 -82.73 53.18 -25.96
C ALA A 15 -81.95 52.85 -24.66
N VAL A 16 -82.60 52.23 -23.66
CA VAL A 16 -81.95 51.85 -22.41
C VAL A 16 -80.93 50.72 -22.65
N THR A 17 -81.27 49.73 -23.51
CA THR A 17 -80.31 48.64 -23.84
C THR A 17 -79.12 49.17 -24.62
N ILE A 18 -79.27 50.09 -25.55
CA ILE A 18 -78.22 50.72 -26.29
C ILE A 18 -77.34 51.58 -25.33
N GLY A 19 -77.96 52.30 -24.39
CA GLY A 19 -77.23 53.07 -23.37
C GLY A 19 -76.38 52.18 -22.42
N LEU A 20 -76.92 51.06 -21.99
CA LEU A 20 -76.25 50.07 -21.17
C LEU A 20 -75.07 49.40 -21.93
N LEU A 21 -75.25 49.05 -23.20
CA LEU A 21 -74.17 48.54 -24.05
C LEU A 21 -73.05 49.53 -24.24
N PHE A 22 -73.37 50.78 -24.48
CA PHE A 22 -72.38 51.85 -24.62
C PHE A 22 -71.65 52.07 -23.33
N TYR A 23 -72.33 52.04 -22.18
CA TYR A 23 -71.69 52.12 -20.85
C TYR A 23 -70.81 50.90 -20.54
N ALA A 24 -71.21 49.68 -20.91
CA ALA A 24 -70.42 48.47 -20.77
C ALA A 24 -69.14 48.56 -21.65
N VAL A 25 -69.21 49.03 -22.89
CA VAL A 25 -68.11 49.27 -23.79
C VAL A 25 -67.08 50.26 -23.21
N THR A 26 -67.58 51.38 -22.62
CA THR A 26 -66.69 52.36 -21.98
C THR A 26 -65.98 51.81 -20.73
N LEU A 27 -66.70 50.97 -19.91
CA LEU A 27 -66.10 50.30 -18.77
C LEU A 27 -65.05 49.26 -19.19
N VAL A 28 -65.26 48.46 -20.23
CA VAL A 28 -64.31 47.48 -20.75
C VAL A 28 -63.14 48.20 -21.36
N ARG A 29 -63.32 49.30 -22.07
CA ARG A 29 -62.26 50.08 -22.66
C ARG A 29 -61.38 50.70 -21.58
N GLY A 30 -61.92 51.26 -20.49
CA GLY A 30 -61.18 51.79 -19.35
C GLY A 30 -60.37 50.69 -18.62
N ALA A 31 -61.01 49.50 -18.42
CA ALA A 31 -60.31 48.38 -17.78
C ALA A 31 -59.18 47.79 -18.64
N VAL A 32 -59.29 47.84 -19.98
CA VAL A 32 -58.19 47.40 -20.89
C VAL A 32 -57.09 48.45 -20.95
N GLU A 33 -57.39 49.73 -20.96
CA GLU A 33 -56.37 50.80 -20.89
C GLU A 33 -55.62 50.77 -19.55
N ASP A 34 -56.32 50.59 -18.43
CA ASP A 34 -55.67 50.44 -17.10
C ASP A 34 -54.81 49.18 -17.00
N SER A 35 -55.21 48.05 -17.62
CA SER A 35 -54.42 46.83 -17.63
C SER A 35 -53.15 46.91 -18.50
N LEU A 36 -53.22 47.66 -19.63
CA LEU A 36 -52.05 47.90 -20.49
C LEU A 36 -51.09 48.91 -19.87
N GLU A 37 -51.58 49.90 -19.10
CA GLU A 37 -50.69 50.78 -18.34
C GLU A 37 -50.05 50.13 -17.11
N GLN A 38 -50.72 49.16 -16.47
CA GLN A 38 -50.13 48.33 -15.39
C GLN A 38 -49.06 47.37 -15.89
N ASP A 39 -49.21 46.81 -17.08
CA ASP A 39 -48.17 45.96 -17.67
C ASP A 39 -46.92 46.75 -18.10
N SER A 40 -47.07 48.00 -18.56
CA SER A 40 -45.93 48.85 -18.89
C SER A 40 -45.16 49.34 -17.65
N ARG A 41 -45.75 49.38 -16.47
CA ARG A 41 -45.10 49.70 -15.20
C ARG A 41 -44.46 48.51 -14.51
N ARG A 42 -44.79 47.24 -14.88
CA ARG A 42 -44.12 46.04 -14.41
C ARG A 42 -42.77 45.73 -15.09
N GLY A 43 -42.38 46.42 -16.14
CA GLY A 43 -41.18 46.23 -16.96
C GLY A 43 -39.86 46.71 -16.38
N GLN A 44 -39.81 47.32 -15.20
CA GLN A 44 -38.53 47.57 -14.49
C GLN A 44 -38.41 46.71 -13.21
N GLY A 45 -38.47 45.39 -13.38
CA GLY A 45 -38.06 44.45 -12.34
C GLY A 45 -36.62 44.77 -11.99
N ARG A 46 -36.33 45.25 -10.77
CA ARG A 46 -34.97 45.37 -10.24
C ARG A 46 -34.29 44.00 -10.46
N GLU A 47 -33.26 44.00 -11.31
CA GLU A 47 -32.44 42.82 -11.56
C GLU A 47 -32.02 42.23 -10.20
N ARG A 48 -32.42 40.98 -9.93
CA ARG A 48 -32.04 40.33 -8.67
C ARG A 48 -30.56 40.06 -8.65
N VAL A 49 -29.83 40.75 -7.78
CA VAL A 49 -28.41 40.55 -7.56
C VAL A 49 -28.22 39.56 -6.42
N PHE A 50 -27.59 38.43 -6.72
CA PHE A 50 -27.28 37.41 -5.71
C PHE A 50 -25.91 37.65 -5.13
N ALA A 51 -25.78 37.56 -3.80
CA ALA A 51 -24.49 37.54 -3.12
C ALA A 51 -23.88 36.15 -3.25
N VAL A 52 -22.65 36.02 -3.75
CA VAL A 52 -21.96 34.75 -3.97
C VAL A 52 -20.57 34.76 -3.34
N SER A 53 -20.21 33.70 -2.66
CA SER A 53 -18.85 33.49 -2.18
C SER A 53 -17.97 33.06 -3.35
N VAL A 54 -16.81 33.70 -3.50
CA VAL A 54 -15.88 33.47 -4.60
C VAL A 54 -14.53 32.99 -4.10
N LEU A 55 -13.79 32.35 -4.99
CA LEU A 55 -12.42 31.93 -4.82
C LEU A 55 -11.64 32.34 -6.08
N THR A 56 -10.46 32.87 -5.93
CA THR A 56 -9.57 33.14 -7.08
C THR A 56 -8.97 31.81 -7.56
N ALA A 57 -9.10 31.53 -8.83
CA ALA A 57 -8.56 30.34 -9.46
C ALA A 57 -7.05 30.48 -9.70
N GLU A 58 -6.24 29.96 -8.83
CA GLU A 58 -4.79 29.96 -8.94
C GLU A 58 -4.31 28.62 -9.47
N PRO A 59 -3.71 28.57 -10.67
CA PRO A 59 -3.11 27.34 -11.17
C PRO A 59 -1.86 26.99 -10.38
N GLN A 60 -1.84 25.78 -9.85
CA GLN A 60 -0.74 25.25 -9.05
C GLN A 60 -0.39 23.82 -9.49
N THR A 61 0.77 23.33 -9.08
CA THR A 61 1.15 21.93 -9.20
C THR A 61 0.72 21.22 -7.92
N VAL A 62 -0.10 20.18 -8.03
CA VAL A 62 -0.63 19.43 -6.90
C VAL A 62 -0.36 17.94 -7.12
N SER A 63 0.20 17.27 -6.11
CA SER A 63 0.27 15.80 -6.06
C SER A 63 -1.02 15.28 -5.45
N PRO A 64 -1.91 14.67 -6.24
CA PRO A 64 -3.15 14.11 -5.69
C PRO A 64 -2.87 12.90 -4.80
N THR A 65 -3.72 12.66 -3.82
CA THR A 65 -3.66 11.50 -2.96
C THR A 65 -4.76 10.53 -3.33
N LEU A 66 -4.38 9.29 -3.63
CA LEU A 66 -5.28 8.18 -3.87
C LEU A 66 -5.55 7.47 -2.55
N GLN A 67 -6.79 7.44 -2.09
CA GLN A 67 -7.19 6.67 -0.91
C GLN A 67 -7.66 5.27 -1.31
N ALA A 68 -7.18 4.27 -0.58
CA ALA A 68 -7.57 2.87 -0.69
C ALA A 68 -7.63 2.23 0.70
N TYR A 69 -8.28 1.08 0.80
CA TYR A 69 -8.30 0.28 2.02
C TYR A 69 -7.48 -0.98 1.82
N GLY A 70 -6.72 -1.34 2.83
CA GLY A 70 -5.83 -2.49 2.79
C GLY A 70 -5.77 -3.23 4.11
N GLN A 71 -4.97 -4.28 4.11
CA GLN A 71 -4.68 -5.06 5.29
C GLN A 71 -3.18 -5.15 5.47
N ILE A 72 -2.73 -5.05 6.73
CA ILE A 72 -1.34 -5.27 7.08
C ILE A 72 -1.05 -6.77 6.97
N GLU A 73 0.04 -7.10 6.31
CA GLU A 73 0.55 -8.46 6.18
C GLU A 73 2.03 -8.50 6.60
N SER A 74 2.46 -9.63 7.14
CA SER A 74 3.88 -9.87 7.31
C SER A 74 4.47 -10.35 5.99
N ARG A 75 5.63 -9.81 5.60
CA ARG A 75 6.37 -10.28 4.43
C ARG A 75 6.94 -11.68 4.61
N ARG A 76 7.07 -12.13 5.86
CA ARG A 76 7.65 -13.43 6.21
C ARG A 76 6.81 -14.11 7.28
N SER A 77 6.07 -15.10 6.88
CA SER A 77 5.35 -15.99 7.78
C SER A 77 5.65 -17.44 7.43
N LEU A 78 5.85 -18.27 8.45
CA LEU A 78 6.19 -19.68 8.30
C LEU A 78 5.26 -20.52 9.17
N VAL A 79 4.58 -21.47 8.54
CA VAL A 79 3.82 -22.47 9.28
C VAL A 79 4.77 -23.54 9.79
N LEU A 80 4.93 -23.62 11.10
CA LEU A 80 5.76 -24.60 11.79
C LEU A 80 5.00 -25.94 11.86
N ARG A 81 5.60 -26.99 11.30
CA ARG A 81 5.00 -28.33 11.24
C ARG A 81 5.93 -29.35 11.86
N ALA A 82 5.35 -30.40 12.45
CA ALA A 82 6.11 -31.54 12.94
C ALA A 82 6.70 -32.30 11.75
N ALA A 83 8.01 -32.48 11.72
CA ALA A 83 8.69 -33.29 10.71
C ALA A 83 8.58 -34.81 11.01
N VAL A 84 8.53 -35.15 12.29
CA VAL A 84 8.38 -36.53 12.78
C VAL A 84 7.18 -36.64 13.72
N SER A 85 6.66 -37.86 13.89
CA SER A 85 5.59 -38.15 14.85
C SER A 85 6.15 -38.57 16.19
N GLY A 86 5.47 -38.25 17.29
CA GLY A 86 5.82 -38.68 18.64
C GLY A 86 5.23 -37.77 19.73
N PRO A 87 5.39 -38.12 21.01
CA PRO A 87 5.00 -37.29 22.12
C PRO A 87 5.96 -36.11 22.29
N VAL A 88 5.43 -34.92 22.64
CA VAL A 88 6.23 -33.73 22.97
C VAL A 88 6.78 -33.86 24.39
N VAL A 89 8.10 -34.03 24.52
CA VAL A 89 8.76 -34.20 25.80
C VAL A 89 9.26 -32.90 26.41
N GLU A 90 9.54 -31.92 25.57
CA GLU A 90 10.02 -30.61 25.98
C GLU A 90 9.34 -29.51 25.15
N LEU A 91 8.82 -28.50 25.83
CA LEU A 91 8.16 -27.34 25.20
C LEU A 91 8.74 -26.07 25.80
N ALA A 92 9.16 -25.14 24.96
CA ALA A 92 9.69 -23.87 25.41
C ALA A 92 8.59 -23.03 26.10
N ASP A 93 8.93 -22.29 27.17
CA ASP A 93 7.98 -21.46 27.91
C ASP A 93 7.26 -20.41 27.07
N ASN A 94 7.94 -19.93 26.02
CA ASN A 94 7.39 -18.95 25.07
C ASN A 94 6.69 -19.60 23.85
N MET A 95 6.50 -20.92 23.84
CA MET A 95 5.68 -21.62 22.83
C MET A 95 4.19 -21.45 23.16
N THR A 96 3.75 -20.19 23.16
CA THR A 96 2.38 -19.77 23.48
C THR A 96 1.92 -18.73 22.47
N GLU A 97 0.61 -18.50 22.38
CA GLU A 97 0.05 -17.44 21.53
C GLU A 97 0.66 -16.08 21.89
N GLY A 98 1.23 -15.39 20.89
CA GLY A 98 1.93 -14.11 21.08
C GLY A 98 3.34 -14.24 21.66
N GLY A 99 3.89 -15.44 21.85
CA GLY A 99 5.24 -15.66 22.36
C GLY A 99 6.30 -15.16 21.38
N VAL A 100 7.30 -14.43 21.89
CA VAL A 100 8.41 -13.91 21.09
C VAL A 100 9.56 -14.92 21.11
N VAL A 101 10.11 -15.21 19.94
CA VAL A 101 11.18 -16.18 19.75
C VAL A 101 12.30 -15.61 18.89
N SER A 102 13.51 -16.13 19.10
CA SER A 102 14.71 -15.73 18.33
C SER A 102 15.12 -16.84 17.38
N ALA A 103 15.77 -16.47 16.29
CA ALA A 103 16.31 -17.41 15.30
C ALA A 103 17.20 -18.48 15.96
N GLY A 104 17.01 -19.75 15.59
CA GLY A 104 17.71 -20.90 16.16
C GLY A 104 17.23 -21.36 17.53
N GLN A 105 16.33 -20.61 18.20
CA GLN A 105 15.79 -21.01 19.49
C GLN A 105 14.98 -22.30 19.35
N MET A 106 15.24 -23.25 20.27
CA MET A 106 14.42 -24.47 20.37
C MET A 106 13.02 -24.12 20.86
N LEU A 107 12.00 -24.58 20.13
CA LEU A 107 10.60 -24.35 20.43
C LEU A 107 9.97 -25.57 21.12
N LEU A 108 10.25 -26.74 20.60
CA LEU A 108 9.84 -27.99 21.21
C LEU A 108 10.78 -29.12 20.82
N ARG A 109 10.70 -30.22 21.58
CA ARG A 109 11.34 -31.49 21.29
C ARG A 109 10.31 -32.62 21.35
N ILE A 110 10.28 -33.36 20.27
CA ILE A 110 9.56 -34.62 20.19
C ILE A 110 10.45 -35.73 20.79
N ASP A 111 9.89 -36.78 21.36
CA ASP A 111 10.67 -37.86 21.96
C ASP A 111 11.70 -38.44 20.96
N PRO A 112 13.01 -38.33 21.23
CA PRO A 112 14.04 -38.73 20.31
C PRO A 112 14.42 -40.23 20.42
N VAL A 113 13.82 -40.98 21.34
CA VAL A 113 14.28 -42.33 21.68
C VAL A 113 14.30 -43.27 20.46
N ASP A 114 13.25 -43.26 19.66
CA ASP A 114 13.16 -44.11 18.47
C ASP A 114 14.11 -43.68 17.37
N ALA A 115 14.24 -42.36 17.17
CA ALA A 115 15.17 -41.79 16.19
C ALA A 115 16.63 -41.99 16.58
N GLN A 116 16.97 -41.91 17.88
CA GLN A 116 18.29 -42.21 18.40
C GLN A 116 18.64 -43.68 18.20
N ALA A 117 17.69 -44.60 18.54
CA ALA A 117 17.91 -46.01 18.32
C ALA A 117 18.05 -46.39 16.83
N ALA A 118 17.40 -45.66 15.93
CA ALA A 118 17.59 -45.84 14.49
C ALA A 118 18.99 -45.34 14.04
N LEU A 119 19.46 -44.22 14.56
CA LEU A 119 20.79 -43.72 14.29
C LEU A 119 21.88 -44.70 14.80
N ASP A 120 21.72 -45.19 16.03
CA ASP A 120 22.69 -46.16 16.61
C ASP A 120 22.79 -47.43 15.76
N ARG A 121 21.68 -47.95 15.25
CA ARG A 121 21.66 -49.09 14.31
C ARG A 121 22.38 -48.75 12.99
N ALA A 122 22.05 -47.63 12.39
CA ALA A 122 22.70 -47.21 11.14
C ALA A 122 24.22 -46.94 11.30
N GLN A 123 24.65 -46.51 12.48
CA GLN A 123 26.08 -46.37 12.80
C GLN A 123 26.75 -47.72 12.92
N ALA A 124 26.13 -48.71 13.51
CA ALA A 124 26.65 -50.09 13.58
C ALA A 124 26.81 -50.68 12.16
N ASP A 125 25.77 -50.57 11.33
CA ASP A 125 25.81 -51.03 9.93
C ASP A 125 26.92 -50.33 9.11
N LEU A 126 27.18 -49.06 9.38
CA LEU A 126 28.30 -48.30 8.76
C LEU A 126 29.65 -48.88 9.19
N GLN A 127 29.83 -49.16 10.49
CA GLN A 127 31.07 -49.75 11.02
C GLN A 127 31.35 -51.13 10.42
N ASP A 128 30.29 -51.95 10.25
CA ASP A 128 30.38 -53.29 9.61
C ASP A 128 30.79 -53.15 8.13
N SER A 129 30.19 -52.21 7.39
CA SER A 129 30.53 -51.93 6.00
C SER A 129 31.98 -51.38 5.84
N GLU A 130 32.44 -50.57 6.77
CA GLU A 130 33.86 -50.13 6.84
C GLU A 130 34.82 -51.31 7.07
N ALA A 131 34.44 -52.25 7.96
CA ALA A 131 35.24 -53.45 8.21
C ALA A 131 35.32 -54.34 6.97
N GLU A 132 34.16 -54.52 6.26
CA GLU A 132 34.15 -55.30 5.01
C GLU A 132 35.03 -54.66 3.91
N THR A 133 35.02 -53.31 3.82
CA THR A 133 35.90 -52.58 2.89
C THR A 133 37.38 -52.84 3.22
N ARG A 134 37.78 -52.74 4.48
CA ARG A 134 39.16 -53.06 4.90
C ARG A 134 39.52 -54.53 4.61
N ASP A 135 38.61 -55.47 4.75
CA ASP A 135 38.84 -56.87 4.41
C ASP A 135 38.95 -57.11 2.93
N ALA A 136 38.13 -56.46 2.10
CA ALA A 136 38.23 -56.51 0.65
C ALA A 136 39.53 -55.92 0.13
N ASP A 137 40.00 -54.80 0.67
CA ASP A 137 41.28 -54.16 0.29
C ASP A 137 42.45 -55.11 0.62
N ARG A 138 42.48 -55.73 1.81
CA ARG A 138 43.51 -56.72 2.20
C ARG A 138 43.49 -57.93 1.27
N ALA A 139 42.31 -58.43 0.91
CA ALA A 139 42.14 -59.54 -0.04
C ALA A 139 42.67 -59.16 -1.46
N LEU A 140 42.45 -57.93 -1.88
CA LEU A 140 42.96 -57.41 -3.14
C LEU A 140 44.48 -57.35 -3.14
N GLU A 141 45.10 -56.78 -2.08
CA GLU A 141 46.55 -56.73 -1.90
C GLU A 141 47.19 -58.13 -1.94
N LEU A 142 46.62 -59.10 -1.25
CA LEU A 142 47.06 -60.50 -1.27
C LEU A 142 46.95 -61.09 -2.66
N ALA A 143 45.86 -60.92 -3.37
CA ALA A 143 45.66 -61.43 -4.73
C ALA A 143 46.61 -60.81 -5.74
N GLN A 144 46.99 -59.53 -5.59
CA GLN A 144 48.01 -58.85 -6.40
C GLN A 144 49.42 -59.45 -6.13
N ALA A 145 49.77 -59.70 -4.86
CA ALA A 145 51.04 -60.32 -4.50
C ALA A 145 51.11 -61.76 -5.07
N ASP A 146 50.06 -62.56 -4.95
CA ASP A 146 49.98 -63.92 -5.49
C ASP A 146 50.15 -63.95 -7.03
N LEU A 147 49.52 -63.00 -7.74
CA LEU A 147 49.66 -62.86 -9.17
C LEU A 147 51.09 -62.52 -9.57
N THR A 148 51.74 -61.60 -8.85
CA THR A 148 53.11 -61.21 -9.07
C THR A 148 54.05 -62.39 -8.88
N ALA A 149 53.90 -63.17 -7.78
CA ALA A 149 54.69 -64.36 -7.53
C ALA A 149 54.50 -65.46 -8.64
N ALA A 150 53.22 -65.66 -9.07
CA ALA A 150 52.94 -66.60 -10.17
C ALA A 150 53.55 -66.16 -11.50
N GLN A 151 53.55 -64.86 -11.83
CA GLN A 151 54.17 -64.30 -13.01
C GLN A 151 55.69 -64.47 -13.00
N GLU A 152 56.36 -64.22 -11.85
CA GLU A 152 57.77 -64.45 -11.67
C GLU A 152 58.11 -65.95 -11.86
N GLN A 153 57.34 -66.84 -11.25
CA GLN A 153 57.48 -68.28 -11.39
C GLN A 153 57.37 -68.77 -12.84
N ALA A 154 56.32 -68.25 -13.56
CA ALA A 154 56.12 -68.54 -14.97
C ALA A 154 57.28 -68.07 -15.83
N ALA A 155 57.83 -66.85 -15.57
CA ALA A 155 58.98 -66.32 -16.24
C ALA A 155 60.26 -67.19 -16.07
N LEU A 156 60.46 -67.70 -14.82
CA LEU A 156 61.58 -68.61 -14.52
C LEU A 156 61.43 -69.95 -15.23
N ARG A 157 60.21 -70.53 -15.25
CA ARG A 157 59.95 -71.79 -15.98
C ARG A 157 60.08 -71.60 -17.48
N GLN A 158 59.64 -70.50 -18.04
CA GLN A 158 59.81 -70.20 -19.46
C GLN A 158 61.31 -70.10 -19.86
N LYS A 159 62.08 -69.37 -19.10
CA LYS A 159 63.54 -69.30 -19.29
C LYS A 159 64.19 -70.68 -19.16
N ALA A 160 63.77 -71.58 -18.27
CA ALA A 160 64.23 -72.93 -18.18
C ALA A 160 63.94 -73.75 -19.41
N PHE A 161 62.70 -73.66 -19.94
CA PHE A 161 62.30 -74.29 -21.19
C PHE A 161 63.12 -73.80 -22.38
N GLU A 162 63.31 -72.50 -22.58
CA GLU A 162 64.16 -71.93 -23.61
C GLU A 162 65.58 -72.41 -23.56
N ARG A 163 66.16 -72.53 -22.39
CA ARG A 163 67.52 -73.13 -22.19
C ARG A 163 67.50 -74.57 -22.64
N GLN A 164 66.55 -75.42 -22.22
CA GLN A 164 66.46 -76.86 -22.67
C GLN A 164 66.38 -76.98 -24.19
N GLN A 165 65.50 -76.15 -24.81
CA GLN A 165 65.36 -76.09 -26.23
C GLN A 165 66.64 -75.70 -26.98
N GLY A 166 67.37 -74.70 -26.45
CA GLY A 166 68.67 -74.31 -26.99
C GLY A 166 69.79 -75.36 -26.80
N LEU A 167 69.74 -76.18 -25.74
CA LEU A 167 70.65 -77.31 -25.57
C LEU A 167 70.30 -78.51 -26.43
N GLN A 168 68.98 -78.78 -26.68
CA GLN A 168 68.53 -79.81 -27.62
C GLN A 168 69.04 -79.49 -29.03
N ALA A 169 68.90 -78.25 -29.50
CA ALA A 169 69.40 -77.83 -30.78
C ALA A 169 70.90 -78.07 -30.99
N ARG A 170 71.67 -78.21 -29.84
CA ARG A 170 73.09 -78.56 -29.79
C ARG A 170 73.32 -80.06 -29.56
N GLY A 171 72.30 -80.90 -29.42
CA GLY A 171 72.41 -82.32 -29.23
C GLY A 171 72.78 -82.72 -27.81
N VAL A 172 72.68 -81.88 -26.80
CA VAL A 172 73.13 -82.08 -25.41
C VAL A 172 72.11 -82.72 -24.51
N VAL A 173 70.77 -82.53 -24.79
CA VAL A 173 69.64 -83.01 -23.96
C VAL A 173 68.69 -83.81 -24.79
N THR A 174 67.82 -84.63 -24.13
CA THR A 174 66.81 -85.52 -24.75
C THR A 174 65.48 -84.72 -25.01
N ASP A 175 64.73 -85.20 -26.00
CA ASP A 175 63.38 -84.66 -26.31
C ASP A 175 62.48 -84.68 -25.07
N THR A 176 62.52 -85.74 -24.28
CA THR A 176 61.79 -85.89 -23.00
C THR A 176 62.10 -84.80 -21.96
N ALA A 177 63.36 -84.35 -21.92
CA ALA A 177 63.77 -83.27 -21.04
C ALA A 177 63.19 -81.91 -21.48
N VAL A 178 63.03 -81.67 -22.80
CA VAL A 178 62.39 -80.48 -23.37
C VAL A 178 60.92 -80.52 -23.14
N GLU A 179 60.27 -81.63 -23.42
CA GLU A 179 58.78 -81.85 -23.18
C GLU A 179 58.45 -81.63 -21.70
N THR A 180 59.29 -82.15 -20.78
CA THR A 180 59.08 -81.94 -19.34
C THR A 180 59.18 -80.46 -18.94
N ALA A 181 60.10 -79.72 -19.53
CA ALA A 181 60.29 -78.32 -19.31
C ALA A 181 59.12 -77.50 -19.91
N GLU A 182 58.61 -77.89 -21.10
CA GLU A 182 57.47 -77.29 -21.77
C GLU A 182 56.19 -77.48 -20.92
N LEU A 183 55.92 -78.68 -20.44
CA LEU A 183 54.77 -78.98 -19.57
C LEU A 183 54.84 -78.13 -18.29
N ALA A 184 56.04 -77.99 -17.67
CA ALA A 184 56.22 -77.17 -16.50
C ALA A 184 55.99 -75.66 -16.81
N ALA A 185 56.41 -75.15 -17.96
CA ALA A 185 56.15 -73.80 -18.39
C ALA A 185 54.66 -73.60 -18.70
N ALA A 186 54.00 -74.55 -19.34
CA ALA A 186 52.55 -74.51 -19.61
C ALA A 186 51.71 -74.49 -18.31
N SER A 187 52.09 -75.37 -17.33
CA SER A 187 51.46 -75.39 -16.01
C SER A 187 51.63 -74.07 -15.25
N ALA A 188 52.83 -73.48 -15.31
CA ALA A 188 53.06 -72.15 -14.67
C ALA A 188 52.26 -71.04 -15.33
N ARG A 189 52.11 -71.02 -16.66
CA ARG A 189 51.22 -70.09 -17.38
C ARG A 189 49.77 -70.28 -16.97
N GLN A 190 49.31 -71.52 -16.84
CA GLN A 190 47.95 -71.78 -16.35
C GLN A 190 47.73 -71.23 -14.90
N SER A 191 48.77 -71.34 -14.07
CA SER A 191 48.69 -70.76 -12.71
C SER A 191 48.53 -69.23 -12.74
N VAL A 192 49.21 -68.53 -13.66
CA VAL A 192 49.01 -67.08 -13.87
C VAL A 192 47.55 -66.74 -14.23
N VAL A 193 46.93 -67.51 -15.12
CA VAL A 193 45.53 -67.32 -15.52
C VAL A 193 44.61 -67.47 -14.30
N THR A 194 44.83 -68.51 -13.46
CA THR A 194 44.05 -68.74 -12.26
C THR A 194 44.18 -67.60 -11.24
N ARG A 195 45.43 -67.07 -11.06
CA ARG A 195 45.67 -65.92 -10.15
C ARG A 195 45.06 -64.64 -10.67
N ARG A 196 45.04 -64.42 -12.03
CA ARG A 196 44.31 -63.27 -12.63
C ARG A 196 42.83 -63.39 -12.39
N GLN A 197 42.21 -64.56 -12.43
CA GLN A 197 40.81 -64.75 -12.08
C GLN A 197 40.55 -64.41 -10.60
N SER A 198 41.47 -64.85 -9.70
CA SER A 198 41.38 -64.50 -8.26
C SER A 198 41.48 -62.97 -8.02
N LEU A 199 42.41 -62.31 -8.74
CA LEU A 199 42.55 -60.85 -8.70
C LEU A 199 41.25 -60.16 -9.15
N ALA A 200 40.69 -60.53 -10.29
CA ALA A 200 39.42 -59.95 -10.80
C ALA A 200 38.26 -60.18 -9.80
N GLN A 201 38.21 -61.31 -9.10
CA GLN A 201 37.23 -61.55 -8.03
C GLN A 201 37.47 -60.63 -6.82
N ALA A 202 38.74 -60.37 -6.43
CA ALA A 202 39.05 -59.46 -5.34
C ALA A 202 38.72 -58.02 -5.69
N GLU A 203 39.02 -57.58 -6.93
CA GLU A 203 38.61 -56.24 -7.45
C GLU A 203 37.08 -56.07 -7.40
N ALA A 204 36.29 -57.06 -7.92
CA ALA A 204 34.85 -57.00 -7.84
C ALA A 204 34.33 -57.00 -6.40
N ARG A 205 35.05 -57.62 -5.43
CA ARG A 205 34.68 -57.56 -4.03
C ARG A 205 34.92 -56.16 -3.42
N VAL A 206 36.00 -55.49 -3.81
CA VAL A 206 36.25 -54.08 -3.40
C VAL A 206 35.12 -53.16 -3.92
N ASP A 207 34.76 -53.27 -5.20
CA ASP A 207 33.65 -52.46 -5.78
C ASP A 207 32.33 -52.71 -5.06
N LYS A 208 32.07 -53.98 -4.71
CA LYS A 208 30.87 -54.35 -3.93
C LYS A 208 30.92 -53.76 -2.52
N ALA A 209 32.05 -53.85 -1.83
CA ALA A 209 32.22 -53.30 -0.48
C ALA A 209 32.09 -51.77 -0.49
N ALA A 210 32.69 -51.07 -1.48
CA ALA A 210 32.55 -49.64 -1.65
C ALA A 210 31.07 -49.20 -1.87
N THR A 211 30.33 -49.98 -2.63
CA THR A 211 28.86 -49.73 -2.83
C THR A 211 28.11 -49.96 -1.50
N GLY A 212 28.48 -50.99 -0.73
CA GLY A 212 27.92 -51.24 0.60
C GLY A 212 28.16 -50.09 1.57
N LEU A 213 29.38 -49.64 1.64
CA LEU A 213 29.80 -48.48 2.46
C LEU A 213 29.03 -47.21 2.12
N ALA A 214 28.87 -46.91 0.82
CA ALA A 214 28.11 -45.75 0.36
C ALA A 214 26.67 -45.79 0.81
N ARG A 215 26.02 -46.97 0.72
CA ARG A 215 24.63 -47.15 1.20
C ARG A 215 24.50 -47.04 2.71
N ALA A 216 25.42 -47.59 3.47
CA ALA A 216 25.44 -47.49 4.93
C ALA A 216 25.65 -46.05 5.40
N THR A 217 26.53 -45.29 4.71
CA THR A 217 26.74 -43.85 4.95
C THR A 217 25.43 -43.05 4.71
N ILE A 218 24.74 -43.29 3.60
CA ILE A 218 23.46 -42.65 3.29
C ILE A 218 22.40 -42.97 4.37
N ALA A 219 22.30 -44.21 4.79
CA ALA A 219 21.35 -44.64 5.82
C ALA A 219 21.63 -43.97 7.18
N ARG A 220 22.93 -43.85 7.57
CA ARG A 220 23.34 -43.17 8.79
C ARG A 220 22.98 -41.68 8.73
N ASP A 221 23.24 -41.00 7.58
CA ASP A 221 22.94 -39.60 7.40
C ASP A 221 21.43 -39.32 7.40
N GLU A 222 20.62 -40.24 6.88
CA GLU A 222 19.15 -40.21 6.96
C GLU A 222 18.65 -40.32 8.39
N ALA A 223 19.16 -41.30 9.15
CA ALA A 223 18.83 -41.48 10.56
C ALA A 223 19.25 -40.28 11.41
N GLN A 224 20.40 -39.65 11.10
CA GLN A 224 20.85 -38.42 11.76
C GLN A 224 19.88 -37.25 11.50
N ARG A 225 19.44 -37.02 10.24
CA ARG A 225 18.46 -36.00 9.94
C ARG A 225 17.14 -36.21 10.67
N ASN A 226 16.64 -37.48 10.71
CA ASN A 226 15.43 -37.81 11.44
C ASN A 226 15.55 -37.54 12.96
N LEU A 227 16.74 -37.71 13.53
CA LEU A 227 17.00 -37.34 14.92
C LEU A 227 17.02 -35.81 15.09
N ASP A 228 17.68 -35.09 14.19
CA ASP A 228 17.71 -33.63 14.22
C ASP A 228 16.29 -33.03 14.07
N ASP A 229 15.44 -33.65 13.25
CA ASP A 229 14.06 -33.28 12.99
C ASP A 229 13.11 -33.51 14.20
N THR A 230 13.60 -34.19 15.26
CA THR A 230 12.85 -34.26 16.54
C THR A 230 12.86 -32.92 17.28
N VAL A 231 13.74 -31.98 16.92
CA VAL A 231 13.88 -30.68 17.56
C VAL A 231 13.41 -29.60 16.62
N LEU A 232 12.25 -29.01 16.91
CA LEU A 232 11.77 -27.83 16.17
C LEU A 232 12.43 -26.56 16.68
N ARG A 233 13.00 -25.79 15.75
CA ARG A 233 13.62 -24.48 16.03
C ARG A 233 12.96 -23.38 15.23
N ALA A 234 13.03 -22.14 15.76
CA ALA A 234 12.62 -20.96 15.03
C ALA A 234 13.62 -20.63 13.92
N GLU A 235 13.12 -20.46 12.68
CA GLU A 235 13.96 -20.14 11.52
C GLU A 235 14.42 -18.67 11.50
N PHE A 236 13.66 -17.78 12.16
CA PHE A 236 13.93 -16.36 12.25
C PHE A 236 13.32 -15.76 13.50
N ASP A 237 13.72 -14.52 13.84
CA ASP A 237 13.16 -13.76 14.94
C ASP A 237 11.71 -13.40 14.64
N GLY A 238 10.78 -13.70 15.54
CA GLY A 238 9.38 -13.44 15.29
C GLY A 238 8.49 -13.69 16.48
N THR A 239 7.19 -13.65 16.21
CA THR A 239 6.13 -13.92 17.18
C THR A 239 5.33 -15.13 16.74
N LEU A 240 4.99 -16.00 17.69
CA LEU A 240 4.17 -17.19 17.41
C LEU A 240 2.68 -16.84 17.42
N SER A 241 1.95 -17.44 16.49
CA SER A 241 0.49 -17.44 16.44
C SER A 241 -0.04 -18.83 16.10
N ASP A 242 -1.33 -19.04 16.27
CA ASP A 242 -2.02 -20.32 16.01
C ASP A 242 -1.33 -21.51 16.69
N VAL A 243 -0.88 -21.34 17.92
CA VAL A 243 -0.20 -22.38 18.69
C VAL A 243 -1.20 -23.46 19.12
N SER A 244 -1.01 -24.70 18.64
CA SER A 244 -1.91 -25.84 18.88
C SER A 244 -1.28 -26.95 19.72
N VAL A 245 0.02 -26.88 20.02
CA VAL A 245 0.78 -27.92 20.71
C VAL A 245 0.79 -27.72 22.23
N VAL A 246 0.78 -28.81 22.97
CA VAL A 246 0.91 -28.82 24.43
C VAL A 246 1.95 -29.83 24.88
N ALA A 247 2.62 -29.59 26.00
CA ALA A 247 3.58 -30.55 26.58
C ALA A 247 2.88 -31.88 26.91
N GLY A 248 3.52 -32.99 26.52
CA GLY A 248 2.97 -34.35 26.66
C GLY A 248 1.94 -34.74 25.60
N GLY A 249 1.59 -33.84 24.68
CA GLY A 249 0.72 -34.12 23.54
C GLY A 249 1.40 -34.99 22.50
N LEU A 250 0.61 -35.81 21.80
CA LEU A 250 1.11 -36.60 20.66
C LEU A 250 0.92 -35.79 19.39
N VAL A 251 1.99 -35.63 18.63
CA VAL A 251 1.97 -34.95 17.32
C VAL A 251 2.23 -35.94 16.19
N ASN A 252 1.63 -35.67 15.03
CA ASN A 252 1.80 -36.47 13.82
C ASN A 252 2.67 -35.73 12.80
N THR A 253 3.33 -36.51 11.93
CA THR A 253 4.10 -35.91 10.82
C THR A 253 3.24 -34.99 9.99
N ASN A 254 3.78 -33.79 9.67
CA ASN A 254 3.13 -32.72 8.92
C ASN A 254 1.98 -31.99 9.68
N GLU A 255 1.75 -32.29 10.97
CA GLU A 255 0.81 -31.56 11.80
C GLU A 255 1.27 -30.12 12.02
N GLN A 256 0.35 -29.15 11.90
CA GLN A 256 0.64 -27.74 12.18
C GLN A 256 0.71 -27.54 13.70
N LEU A 257 1.82 -26.98 14.16
CA LEU A 257 2.10 -26.76 15.57
C LEU A 257 1.95 -25.29 15.97
N ALA A 258 2.34 -24.37 15.08
CA ALA A 258 2.24 -22.94 15.24
C ALA A 258 2.47 -22.24 13.90
N GLN A 259 2.29 -20.91 13.88
CA GLN A 259 2.75 -20.05 12.81
C GLN A 259 3.75 -19.04 13.36
N LEU A 260 4.93 -18.95 12.76
CA LEU A 260 5.94 -17.96 13.07
C LEU A 260 5.78 -16.75 12.15
N VAL A 261 5.60 -15.56 12.71
CA VAL A 261 5.31 -14.34 11.99
C VAL A 261 6.38 -13.29 12.30
N ASP A 262 7.01 -12.75 11.27
CA ASP A 262 7.94 -11.62 11.42
C ASP A 262 7.15 -10.32 11.58
N GLY A 263 7.15 -9.77 12.79
CA GLY A 263 6.47 -8.51 13.11
C GLY A 263 7.26 -7.25 12.75
N GLN A 264 8.51 -7.37 12.30
CA GLN A 264 9.36 -6.23 11.95
C GLN A 264 9.26 -5.85 10.48
N THR A 265 9.06 -6.84 9.60
CA THR A 265 8.96 -6.62 8.17
C THR A 265 7.50 -6.70 7.71
N LEU A 266 6.73 -5.64 8.02
CA LEU A 266 5.35 -5.53 7.63
C LEU A 266 5.19 -4.83 6.27
N GLU A 267 4.17 -5.20 5.56
CA GLU A 267 3.72 -4.53 4.34
C GLU A 267 2.20 -4.36 4.39
N VAL A 268 1.67 -3.46 3.60
CA VAL A 268 0.24 -3.32 3.41
C VAL A 268 -0.14 -3.85 2.04
N ALA A 269 -1.12 -4.73 1.99
CA ALA A 269 -1.75 -5.23 0.78
C ALA A 269 -3.08 -4.50 0.58
N PHE A 270 -3.25 -3.79 -0.53
CA PHE A 270 -4.46 -3.02 -0.83
C PHE A 270 -4.86 -3.10 -2.29
N ARG A 271 -6.15 -2.88 -2.56
CA ARG A 271 -6.70 -2.95 -3.91
C ARG A 271 -7.08 -1.58 -4.44
N VAL A 272 -6.73 -1.35 -5.70
CA VAL A 272 -7.13 -0.15 -6.43
C VAL A 272 -7.86 -0.52 -7.73
N TYR A 273 -8.79 0.32 -8.16
CA TYR A 273 -9.46 0.11 -9.45
C TYR A 273 -8.47 0.24 -10.62
N THR A 274 -8.74 -0.44 -11.72
CA THR A 274 -7.85 -0.44 -12.91
C THR A 274 -7.53 0.96 -13.41
N ALA A 275 -8.50 1.89 -13.36
CA ALA A 275 -8.28 3.29 -13.75
C ALA A 275 -7.36 4.04 -12.78
N GLN A 276 -7.36 3.70 -11.50
CA GLN A 276 -6.46 4.25 -10.49
C GLN A 276 -5.05 3.66 -10.64
N TYR A 277 -4.97 2.35 -10.83
CA TYR A 277 -3.71 1.65 -11.07
C TYR A 277 -2.94 2.21 -12.28
N ALA A 278 -3.64 2.46 -13.40
CA ALA A 278 -3.02 3.03 -14.61
C ALA A 278 -2.30 4.37 -14.36
N ARG A 279 -2.68 5.11 -13.32
CA ARG A 279 -2.04 6.40 -12.95
C ARG A 279 -0.75 6.23 -12.14
N LEU A 280 -0.58 5.06 -11.51
CA LEU A 280 0.60 4.72 -10.72
C LEU A 280 1.70 4.08 -11.58
N LEU A 281 1.45 3.85 -12.87
CA LEU A 281 2.42 3.28 -13.80
C LEU A 281 3.35 4.35 -14.37
N ASP A 282 4.57 3.92 -14.69
CA ASP A 282 5.51 4.69 -15.50
C ASP A 282 5.20 4.51 -17.01
N ASP A 283 5.93 5.22 -17.87
CA ASP A 283 5.77 5.15 -19.32
C ASP A 283 6.10 3.76 -19.91
N ALA A 284 6.80 2.91 -19.15
CA ALA A 284 7.09 1.53 -19.49
C ALA A 284 6.02 0.53 -18.99
N GLY A 285 4.95 1.03 -18.35
CA GLY A 285 3.87 0.21 -17.80
C GLY A 285 4.22 -0.49 -16.49
N ARG A 286 5.25 -0.05 -15.77
CA ARG A 286 5.67 -0.61 -14.49
C ARG A 286 5.17 0.27 -13.34
N LEU A 287 4.89 -0.34 -12.19
CA LEU A 287 4.51 0.38 -10.98
C LEU A 287 5.65 1.34 -10.56
N ARG A 288 5.32 2.62 -10.38
CA ARG A 288 6.28 3.64 -9.92
C ARG A 288 6.45 3.54 -8.41
N PRO A 289 7.69 3.63 -7.89
CA PRO A 289 7.87 3.87 -6.47
C PRO A 289 7.21 5.19 -6.09
N ALA A 290 6.24 5.15 -5.21
CA ALA A 290 5.52 6.33 -4.73
C ALA A 290 5.42 6.24 -3.20
N PRO A 291 5.53 7.36 -2.48
CA PRO A 291 5.33 7.38 -1.04
C PRO A 291 3.89 7.05 -0.71
N VAL A 292 3.71 6.29 0.36
CA VAL A 292 2.42 5.97 0.92
C VAL A 292 2.38 6.36 2.39
N GLU A 293 1.22 6.79 2.84
CA GLU A 293 0.92 6.95 4.25
C GLU A 293 -0.18 5.96 4.63
N VAL A 294 0.10 5.16 5.64
CA VAL A 294 -0.82 4.13 6.12
C VAL A 294 -1.29 4.52 7.51
N SER A 295 -2.60 4.62 7.68
CA SER A 295 -3.23 5.01 8.94
C SER A 295 -4.20 3.95 9.43
N LEU A 296 -4.11 3.65 10.72
CA LEU A 296 -5.04 2.83 11.48
C LEU A 296 -5.82 3.74 12.41
N ASP A 297 -7.10 3.94 12.12
CA ASP A 297 -8.01 4.73 12.97
C ASP A 297 -8.55 3.84 14.10
N VAL A 298 -8.10 4.12 15.32
CA VAL A 298 -8.55 3.44 16.53
C VAL A 298 -9.13 4.48 17.48
N SER A 299 -10.40 4.84 17.32
CA SER A 299 -11.20 5.59 18.27
C SER A 299 -10.48 6.77 18.95
N GLY A 300 -9.84 7.66 18.19
CA GLY A 300 -9.19 8.88 18.69
C GLY A 300 -7.67 8.78 18.83
N ILE A 301 -7.06 7.69 18.40
CA ILE A 301 -5.61 7.55 18.26
C ILE A 301 -5.33 7.20 16.80
N ASP A 302 -4.78 8.13 16.04
CA ASP A 302 -4.34 7.87 14.67
C ASP A 302 -2.93 7.29 14.71
N LEU A 303 -2.84 5.97 14.55
CA LEU A 303 -1.56 5.32 14.31
C LEU A 303 -1.24 5.44 12.82
N SER A 304 -0.26 6.26 12.47
CA SER A 304 0.18 6.40 11.08
C SER A 304 1.64 5.99 10.91
N THR A 305 1.94 5.42 9.75
CA THR A 305 3.29 5.09 9.32
C THR A 305 3.46 5.43 7.86
N LYS A 306 4.69 5.75 7.49
CA LYS A 306 5.07 5.97 6.10
C LYS A 306 5.61 4.69 5.49
N GLY A 307 5.56 4.65 4.17
CA GLY A 307 6.08 3.54 3.40
C GLY A 307 6.23 3.88 1.94
N GLN A 308 6.52 2.88 1.13
CA GLN A 308 6.73 3.04 -0.30
C GLN A 308 6.07 1.92 -1.09
N LEU A 309 5.45 2.25 -2.23
CA LEU A 309 4.98 1.24 -3.16
C LEU A 309 6.14 0.33 -3.58
N SER A 310 5.93 -0.98 -3.49
CA SER A 310 6.98 -1.98 -3.74
C SER A 310 6.70 -2.80 -4.99
N ARG A 311 5.52 -3.36 -5.10
CA ARG A 311 5.13 -4.25 -6.19
C ARG A 311 3.62 -4.34 -6.36
N ASP A 312 3.20 -4.88 -7.47
CA ASP A 312 1.83 -5.31 -7.73
C ASP A 312 1.76 -6.83 -7.90
N SER A 313 0.55 -7.36 -7.78
CA SER A 313 0.31 -8.78 -7.98
C SER A 313 0.42 -9.14 -9.47
N ALA A 314 1.09 -10.24 -9.77
CA ALA A 314 1.24 -10.75 -11.14
C ALA A 314 -0.08 -11.16 -11.80
N ALA A 315 -1.12 -11.45 -11.00
CA ALA A 315 -2.42 -11.89 -11.48
C ALA A 315 -3.56 -11.23 -10.72
N VAL A 316 -4.72 -11.13 -11.37
CA VAL A 316 -5.97 -10.76 -10.73
C VAL A 316 -6.66 -12.05 -10.30
N ALA A 317 -6.99 -12.17 -9.01
CA ALA A 317 -7.68 -13.34 -8.51
C ALA A 317 -9.09 -13.43 -9.12
N GLU A 318 -9.55 -14.66 -9.36
CA GLU A 318 -10.86 -14.93 -9.94
C GLU A 318 -11.99 -14.35 -9.06
N GLY A 319 -12.96 -13.69 -9.68
CA GLY A 319 -14.07 -13.03 -8.99
C GLY A 319 -13.73 -11.72 -8.29
N GLN A 320 -12.50 -11.22 -8.41
CA GLN A 320 -12.07 -9.95 -7.78
C GLN A 320 -11.82 -8.88 -8.84
N SER A 321 -12.33 -7.67 -8.59
CA SER A 321 -12.09 -6.50 -9.43
C SER A 321 -10.93 -5.67 -8.90
N GLY A 322 -10.19 -5.01 -9.80
CA GLY A 322 -9.05 -4.14 -9.45
C GLY A 322 -7.70 -4.87 -9.40
N ARG A 323 -6.66 -4.14 -9.04
CA ARG A 323 -5.28 -4.60 -8.92
C ARG A 323 -4.85 -4.61 -7.46
N LEU A 324 -4.22 -5.68 -7.03
CA LEU A 324 -3.62 -5.79 -5.71
C LEU A 324 -2.21 -5.18 -5.76
N ILE A 325 -1.94 -4.26 -4.87
CA ILE A 325 -0.67 -3.55 -4.74
C ILE A 325 -0.16 -3.75 -3.32
N PHE A 326 1.16 -3.79 -3.19
CA PHE A 326 1.85 -3.91 -1.92
C PHE A 326 2.73 -2.69 -1.69
N ALA A 327 2.76 -2.21 -0.45
CA ALA A 327 3.69 -1.18 -0.03
C ALA A 327 4.42 -1.64 1.23
N THR A 328 5.73 -1.42 1.25
CA THR A 328 6.56 -1.67 2.44
C THR A 328 6.37 -0.55 3.45
N LEU A 329 6.39 -0.87 4.73
CA LEU A 329 6.23 0.07 5.84
C LEU A 329 7.57 0.33 6.51
N ASP A 330 7.88 1.59 6.81
CA ASP A 330 9.18 1.97 7.38
C ASP A 330 9.28 1.68 8.88
N SER A 331 8.22 1.95 9.64
CA SER A 331 8.18 1.77 11.09
C SER A 331 6.75 1.52 11.57
N PRO A 332 6.21 0.33 11.38
CA PRO A 332 4.79 0.02 11.65
C PRO A 332 4.52 -0.19 13.15
N ARG A 333 4.83 0.81 14.00
CA ARG A 333 4.65 0.71 15.44
C ARG A 333 3.18 0.59 15.81
N GLY A 334 2.84 -0.44 16.60
CA GLY A 334 1.48 -0.68 17.08
C GLY A 334 0.55 -1.33 16.06
N MET A 335 1.02 -1.58 14.82
CA MET A 335 0.29 -2.29 13.79
C MET A 335 0.65 -3.77 13.82
N LYS A 336 -0.33 -4.64 13.53
CA LYS A 336 -0.15 -6.08 13.49
C LYS A 336 -0.64 -6.66 12.15
N PRO A 337 -0.08 -7.79 11.69
CA PRO A 337 -0.67 -8.53 10.57
C PRO A 337 -2.14 -8.82 10.85
N GLY A 338 -3.00 -8.56 9.87
CA GLY A 338 -4.44 -8.67 10.00
C GLY A 338 -5.18 -7.35 10.22
N ASP A 339 -4.51 -6.27 10.61
CA ASP A 339 -5.14 -4.96 10.80
C ASP A 339 -5.63 -4.37 9.47
N PHE A 340 -6.85 -3.83 9.49
CA PHE A 340 -7.41 -3.09 8.36
C PHE A 340 -7.04 -1.62 8.47
N VAL A 341 -6.47 -1.08 7.40
CA VAL A 341 -5.89 0.26 7.38
C VAL A 341 -6.36 1.06 6.17
N THR A 342 -6.30 2.38 6.31
CA THR A 342 -6.44 3.31 5.19
C THR A 342 -5.07 3.60 4.61
N VAL A 343 -4.94 3.50 3.29
CA VAL A 343 -3.70 3.74 2.55
C VAL A 343 -3.89 4.95 1.67
N ALA A 344 -3.10 5.98 1.89
CA ALA A 344 -3.03 7.18 1.08
C ALA A 344 -1.78 7.12 0.21
N VAL A 345 -1.95 6.96 -1.11
CA VAL A 345 -0.86 6.88 -2.08
C VAL A 345 -0.71 8.22 -2.78
N GLU A 346 0.48 8.77 -2.81
CA GLU A 346 0.76 10.00 -3.56
C GLU A 346 0.83 9.71 -5.06
N GLU A 347 -0.10 10.31 -5.83
CA GLU A 347 -0.08 10.22 -7.30
C GLU A 347 0.97 11.21 -7.88
N PRO A 348 1.42 10.99 -9.12
CA PRO A 348 2.30 11.93 -9.80
C PRO A 348 1.73 13.35 -9.83
N PRO A 349 2.58 14.38 -9.70
CA PRO A 349 2.14 15.77 -9.69
C PRO A 349 1.40 16.14 -10.97
N LEU A 350 0.31 16.88 -10.81
CA LEU A 350 -0.48 17.44 -11.88
C LEU A 350 -0.17 18.93 -11.98
N ASP A 351 0.39 19.35 -13.12
CA ASP A 351 0.73 20.74 -13.37
C ASP A 351 -0.46 21.55 -13.86
N ARG A 352 -0.50 22.83 -13.49
CA ARG A 352 -1.48 23.82 -13.94
C ARG A 352 -2.92 23.36 -13.66
N VAL A 353 -3.17 22.89 -12.47
CA VAL A 353 -4.51 22.52 -11.97
C VAL A 353 -5.02 23.59 -11.00
N VAL A 354 -6.31 23.77 -10.99
CA VAL A 354 -6.99 24.63 -10.01
C VAL A 354 -7.76 23.73 -9.05
N GLN A 355 -7.54 23.94 -7.75
CA GLN A 355 -8.28 23.27 -6.69
C GLN A 355 -9.52 24.09 -6.36
N LEU A 356 -10.69 23.47 -6.45
CA LEU A 356 -11.99 24.09 -6.18
C LEU A 356 -12.81 23.19 -5.27
N PRO A 357 -13.66 23.74 -4.42
CA PRO A 357 -14.66 22.96 -3.71
C PRO A 357 -15.53 22.16 -4.69
N SER A 358 -15.88 20.93 -4.37
CA SER A 358 -16.69 20.06 -5.24
C SER A 358 -18.05 20.67 -5.58
N LYS A 359 -18.58 21.51 -4.68
CA LYS A 359 -19.84 22.29 -4.87
C LYS A 359 -19.75 23.40 -5.93
N ALA A 360 -18.52 23.79 -6.32
CA ALA A 360 -18.33 24.76 -7.40
C ALA A 360 -18.53 24.13 -8.79
N LEU A 361 -18.33 22.83 -8.91
CA LEU A 361 -18.45 22.09 -10.16
C LEU A 361 -19.90 21.64 -10.37
N GLY A 362 -20.51 22.08 -11.45
CA GLY A 362 -21.85 21.61 -11.85
C GLY A 362 -21.82 20.19 -12.41
N SER A 363 -22.96 19.52 -12.39
CA SER A 363 -23.14 18.20 -13.00
C SER A 363 -22.92 18.18 -14.51
N ASP A 364 -22.95 19.37 -15.13
CA ASP A 364 -22.69 19.62 -16.56
C ASP A 364 -21.17 19.80 -16.87
N GLY A 365 -20.29 19.60 -15.89
CA GLY A 365 -18.83 19.77 -16.06
C GLY A 365 -18.40 21.23 -16.20
N ARG A 366 -19.23 22.19 -15.74
CA ARG A 366 -18.95 23.62 -15.83
C ARG A 366 -18.85 24.25 -14.46
N VAL A 367 -18.02 25.30 -14.37
CA VAL A 367 -17.92 26.19 -13.21
C VAL A 367 -18.45 27.59 -13.59
N LEU A 368 -18.95 28.32 -12.61
CA LEU A 368 -19.40 29.69 -12.80
C LEU A 368 -18.28 30.65 -12.36
N ILE A 369 -17.88 31.53 -13.26
CA ILE A 369 -16.89 32.59 -13.01
C ILE A 369 -17.55 33.94 -13.09
N ILE A 370 -16.95 34.97 -12.49
CA ILE A 370 -17.40 36.35 -12.62
C ILE A 370 -16.79 36.95 -13.88
N GLY A 371 -17.66 37.35 -14.79
CA GLY A 371 -17.34 38.06 -16.02
C GLY A 371 -17.50 39.59 -15.93
N GLU A 372 -17.57 40.23 -17.07
CA GLU A 372 -17.72 41.69 -17.16
C GLU A 372 -19.07 42.13 -16.58
N GLY A 373 -19.06 43.21 -15.82
CA GLY A 373 -20.26 43.81 -15.20
C GLY A 373 -20.87 42.96 -14.08
N ASP A 374 -20.06 42.17 -13.39
CA ASP A 374 -20.47 41.26 -12.31
C ASP A 374 -21.50 40.21 -12.75
N ARG A 375 -21.45 39.75 -13.99
CA ARG A 375 -22.30 38.71 -14.52
C ARG A 375 -21.59 37.36 -14.53
N LEU A 376 -22.33 36.31 -14.20
CA LEU A 376 -21.81 34.93 -14.21
C LEU A 376 -21.61 34.43 -15.64
N GLU A 377 -20.46 33.83 -15.90
CA GLU A 377 -20.13 33.10 -17.12
C GLU A 377 -19.89 31.64 -16.78
N ALA A 378 -20.43 30.72 -17.59
CA ALA A 378 -20.20 29.30 -17.43
C ALA A 378 -18.98 28.86 -18.25
N VAL A 379 -17.97 28.34 -17.60
CA VAL A 379 -16.74 27.84 -18.22
C VAL A 379 -16.69 26.32 -18.08
N GLU A 380 -16.46 25.63 -19.21
CA GLU A 380 -16.26 24.20 -19.22
C GLU A 380 -14.88 23.84 -18.66
N VAL A 381 -14.84 22.89 -17.73
CA VAL A 381 -13.61 22.45 -17.09
C VAL A 381 -13.44 20.93 -17.21
N THR A 382 -12.21 20.48 -17.34
CA THR A 382 -11.88 19.07 -17.31
C THR A 382 -11.60 18.66 -15.86
N LEU A 383 -12.43 17.81 -15.30
CA LEU A 383 -12.21 17.22 -13.99
C LEU A 383 -11.09 16.17 -14.08
N LEU A 384 -10.00 16.39 -13.35
CA LEU A 384 -8.86 15.50 -13.31
C LEU A 384 -8.93 14.55 -12.11
N ARG A 385 -9.22 15.10 -10.89
CA ARG A 385 -9.27 14.33 -9.64
C ARG A 385 -10.35 14.88 -8.71
N ARG A 386 -10.81 13.99 -7.82
CA ARG A 386 -11.59 14.36 -6.64
C ARG A 386 -10.75 14.04 -5.41
N GLN A 387 -10.65 14.98 -4.48
CA GLN A 387 -9.92 14.85 -3.22
C GLN A 387 -10.80 15.30 -2.06
N GLY A 388 -11.47 14.37 -1.39
CA GLY A 388 -12.43 14.71 -0.34
C GLY A 388 -13.50 15.67 -0.86
N ASP A 389 -13.59 16.84 -0.23
CA ASP A 389 -14.55 17.89 -0.60
C ASP A 389 -14.10 18.77 -1.76
N ASP A 390 -12.88 18.57 -2.27
CA ASP A 390 -12.30 19.37 -3.37
C ASP A 390 -12.22 18.58 -4.67
N VAL A 391 -12.14 19.33 -5.77
CA VAL A 391 -11.90 18.81 -7.12
C VAL A 391 -10.71 19.54 -7.75
N LEU A 392 -9.85 18.78 -8.42
CA LEU A 392 -8.78 19.32 -9.24
C LEU A 392 -9.25 19.38 -10.68
N VAL A 393 -9.33 20.59 -11.20
CA VAL A 393 -9.83 20.87 -12.55
C VAL A 393 -8.77 21.60 -13.39
N ARG A 394 -8.89 21.44 -14.70
CA ARG A 394 -8.09 22.18 -15.68
C ARG A 394 -9.02 22.83 -16.69
N ALA A 395 -8.82 24.11 -16.95
CA ALA A 395 -9.50 24.84 -18.02
C ALA A 395 -8.63 25.94 -18.59
N ARG A 396 -8.80 26.23 -19.88
CA ARG A 396 -8.19 27.41 -20.51
C ARG A 396 -8.93 28.66 -20.05
N GLY A 397 -8.19 29.70 -19.62
CA GLY A 397 -8.79 31.00 -19.24
C GLY A 397 -9.41 31.04 -17.84
N LEU A 398 -9.19 30.04 -17.00
CA LEU A 398 -9.65 30.05 -15.61
C LEU A 398 -8.67 30.78 -14.66
N ALA A 399 -7.39 30.79 -15.01
CA ALA A 399 -6.33 31.40 -14.20
C ALA A 399 -6.60 32.87 -13.84
N GLY A 400 -6.53 33.17 -12.54
CA GLY A 400 -6.74 34.53 -12.01
C GLY A 400 -8.19 35.01 -12.01
N ARG A 401 -9.16 34.18 -12.50
CA ARG A 401 -10.58 34.52 -12.48
C ARG A 401 -11.22 34.14 -11.15
N GLN A 402 -12.24 34.86 -10.76
CA GLN A 402 -13.03 34.57 -9.57
C GLN A 402 -14.09 33.48 -9.89
N VAL A 403 -14.02 32.36 -9.21
CA VAL A 403 -14.94 31.21 -9.35
C VAL A 403 -15.90 31.20 -8.18
N VAL A 404 -17.16 30.93 -8.43
CA VAL A 404 -18.21 30.78 -7.41
C VAL A 404 -17.96 29.48 -6.62
N LYS A 405 -17.81 29.57 -5.29
CA LYS A 405 -17.51 28.42 -4.42
C LYS A 405 -18.62 27.38 -4.36
N GLU A 406 -19.86 27.81 -4.48
CA GLU A 406 -21.02 26.95 -4.37
C GLU A 406 -22.06 27.31 -5.45
N ARG A 407 -22.32 26.35 -6.33
CA ARG A 407 -23.32 26.49 -7.38
C ARG A 407 -24.69 26.06 -6.87
N THR A 408 -25.62 26.99 -6.86
CA THR A 408 -27.03 26.71 -6.52
C THR A 408 -27.88 26.69 -7.79
N PRO A 409 -29.05 26.02 -7.79
CA PRO A 409 -29.94 26.00 -8.95
C PRO A 409 -30.42 27.39 -9.43
N LEU A 410 -30.31 28.40 -8.58
CA LEU A 410 -30.69 29.78 -8.89
C LEU A 410 -29.59 30.57 -9.61
N LEU A 411 -28.36 30.01 -9.67
CA LEU A 411 -27.20 30.66 -10.30
C LEU A 411 -26.95 30.05 -11.67
N GLY A 412 -26.99 30.89 -12.70
CA GLY A 412 -26.75 30.51 -14.08
C GLY A 412 -25.96 31.60 -14.83
N ALA A 413 -25.53 31.28 -16.04
CA ALA A 413 -24.84 32.25 -16.90
C ALA A 413 -25.73 33.47 -17.16
N GLY A 414 -25.13 34.67 -17.15
CA GLY A 414 -25.81 35.95 -17.37
C GLY A 414 -26.42 36.61 -16.12
N ILE A 415 -26.54 35.87 -15.00
CA ILE A 415 -27.09 36.41 -13.74
C ILE A 415 -26.10 37.39 -13.12
N LYS A 416 -26.59 38.56 -12.70
CA LYS A 416 -25.78 39.54 -12.00
C LYS A 416 -25.59 39.15 -10.55
N VAL A 417 -24.35 39.17 -10.10
CA VAL A 417 -23.97 38.74 -8.73
C VAL A 417 -23.15 39.84 -8.05
N ARG A 418 -23.09 39.76 -6.74
CA ARG A 418 -22.21 40.54 -5.91
C ARG A 418 -21.20 39.60 -5.23
N PRO A 419 -19.92 39.69 -5.58
CA PRO A 419 -18.91 38.85 -4.92
C PRO A 419 -18.79 39.25 -3.45
N LEU A 420 -18.86 38.24 -2.58
CA LEU A 420 -18.49 38.37 -1.18
C LEU A 420 -17.01 38.01 -1.08
N ALA A 421 -16.20 38.93 -0.59
CA ALA A 421 -14.79 38.63 -0.29
C ALA A 421 -14.70 37.42 0.65
N PRO A 422 -13.71 36.51 0.47
CA PRO A 422 -13.51 35.41 1.38
C PRO A 422 -13.38 35.96 2.81
N ALA A 423 -14.12 35.38 3.76
CA ALA A 423 -13.96 35.61 5.17
C ALA A 423 -12.56 35.12 5.59
N GLY A 424 -11.56 35.96 5.47
CA GLY A 424 -10.14 35.62 5.65
C GLY A 424 -9.18 36.53 4.93
N ALA A 425 -9.62 37.37 3.99
CA ALA A 425 -8.90 38.62 3.75
C ALA A 425 -9.15 39.48 4.99
N GLU A 426 -8.22 39.45 5.93
CA GLU A 426 -8.12 40.50 6.94
C GLU A 426 -8.40 41.81 6.22
N ALA A 427 -9.60 42.40 6.51
CA ALA A 427 -9.73 43.82 6.39
C ALA A 427 -8.48 44.32 7.08
N ALA A 428 -7.59 45.00 6.32
CA ALA A 428 -6.55 45.80 6.89
C ALA A 428 -7.25 46.51 8.03
N THR A 429 -6.96 46.11 9.24
CA THR A 429 -7.41 46.79 10.44
C THR A 429 -6.86 48.15 10.25
N ASP A 430 -7.70 49.14 9.82
CA ASP A 430 -7.38 50.52 10.02
C ASP A 430 -7.06 50.59 11.52
N GLU A 431 -5.80 50.46 11.86
CA GLU A 431 -5.32 50.81 13.18
C GLU A 431 -5.82 52.23 13.38
N PRO A 432 -6.65 52.49 14.40
CA PRO A 432 -7.19 53.83 14.61
C PRO A 432 -6.00 54.75 14.74
N GLN A 433 -5.80 55.60 13.69
CA GLN A 433 -4.71 56.57 13.69
C GLN A 433 -4.82 57.32 15.01
N THR A 434 -3.90 57.08 15.91
CA THR A 434 -3.82 57.75 17.20
C THR A 434 -2.87 58.97 17.08
N VAL A 435 -3.23 60.07 17.67
CA VAL A 435 -2.41 61.30 17.69
C VAL A 435 -2.03 61.59 19.13
N ALA A 436 -0.75 61.87 19.36
CA ALA A 436 -0.27 62.36 20.64
C ALA A 436 -0.70 63.85 20.78
N LEU A 437 -1.53 64.17 21.78
CA LEU A 437 -2.00 65.52 22.06
C LEU A 437 -0.97 66.30 22.88
N THR A 438 -0.63 67.50 22.47
CA THR A 438 0.13 68.43 23.30
C THR A 438 -0.65 68.79 24.56
N ALA A 439 0.05 69.10 25.67
CA ALA A 439 -0.59 69.41 26.97
C ALA A 439 -1.61 70.57 26.86
N GLU A 440 -1.34 71.57 26.04
CA GLU A 440 -2.24 72.70 25.80
C GLU A 440 -3.50 72.29 25.04
N ARG A 441 -3.34 71.44 23.99
CA ARG A 441 -4.45 70.95 23.15
C ARG A 441 -5.36 70.00 23.95
N ARG A 442 -4.78 69.20 24.77
CA ARG A 442 -5.49 68.29 25.68
C ARG A 442 -6.32 69.06 26.72
N ALA A 443 -5.73 70.12 27.37
CA ALA A 443 -6.44 70.94 28.34
C ALA A 443 -7.65 71.67 27.72
N LYS A 444 -7.56 72.15 26.49
CA LYS A 444 -8.68 72.78 25.74
C LYS A 444 -9.84 71.81 25.48
N LEU A 445 -9.50 70.56 25.03
CA LEU A 445 -10.51 69.56 24.77
C LEU A 445 -11.19 69.07 26.04
N VAL A 446 -10.46 68.89 27.12
CA VAL A 446 -11.01 68.51 28.42
C VAL A 446 -11.95 69.60 28.95
N ALA A 447 -11.53 70.88 28.92
CA ALA A 447 -12.36 72.01 29.36
C ALA A 447 -13.67 72.12 28.55
N PHE A 448 -13.60 71.88 27.24
CA PHE A 448 -14.77 71.91 26.36
C PHE A 448 -15.76 70.77 26.68
N VAL A 449 -15.27 69.55 26.92
CA VAL A 449 -16.11 68.40 27.31
C VAL A 449 -16.73 68.59 28.68
N GLU A 450 -15.98 69.14 29.64
CA GLU A 450 -16.47 69.47 30.99
C GLU A 450 -17.54 70.57 31.00
N ALA A 451 -17.39 71.57 30.16
CA ALA A 451 -18.35 72.68 30.05
C ALA A 451 -19.65 72.26 29.36
N ASN A 452 -19.67 71.21 28.58
CA ASN A 452 -20.83 70.77 27.78
C ASN A 452 -21.92 70.13 28.68
N LYS A 453 -22.99 70.88 28.95
CA LYS A 453 -24.17 70.46 29.75
C LYS A 453 -25.18 69.60 28.99
N ARG A 454 -25.02 69.44 27.67
CA ARG A 454 -25.94 68.67 26.82
C ARG A 454 -25.49 67.25 26.53
N MET A 455 -24.33 66.84 27.06
CA MET A 455 -23.78 65.50 26.86
C MET A 455 -24.23 64.58 27.98
N PRO A 456 -24.67 63.32 27.66
CA PRO A 456 -24.97 62.32 28.71
C PRO A 456 -23.75 62.02 29.58
N VAL A 457 -23.95 61.80 30.87
CA VAL A 457 -22.90 61.61 31.88
C VAL A 457 -21.96 60.47 31.49
N ASP A 458 -22.49 59.32 31.04
CA ASP A 458 -21.71 58.16 30.61
C ASP A 458 -20.83 58.40 29.36
N ALA A 459 -21.30 59.25 28.44
CA ALA A 459 -20.52 59.62 27.26
C ALA A 459 -19.39 60.63 27.62
N LYS A 460 -19.67 61.53 28.58
CA LYS A 460 -18.72 62.49 29.10
C LYS A 460 -17.56 61.80 29.80
N GLU A 461 -17.84 60.84 30.67
CA GLU A 461 -16.80 60.07 31.38
C GLU A 461 -15.92 59.27 30.43
N ARG A 462 -16.52 58.58 29.44
CA ARG A 462 -15.74 57.84 28.43
C ARG A 462 -14.79 58.73 27.61
N ILE A 463 -15.23 59.91 27.19
CA ILE A 463 -14.40 60.81 26.43
C ILE A 463 -13.29 61.43 27.30
N LEU A 464 -13.60 61.79 28.56
CA LEU A 464 -12.60 62.32 29.50
C LEU A 464 -11.53 61.26 29.85
N ASN A 465 -11.90 59.98 29.98
CA ASN A 465 -10.96 58.90 30.21
C ASN A 465 -10.08 58.63 28.97
N ALA A 466 -10.65 58.65 27.76
CA ALA A 466 -9.88 58.53 26.52
C ALA A 466 -8.91 59.71 26.32
N LEU A 467 -9.27 60.94 26.69
CA LEU A 467 -8.37 62.13 26.62
C LEU A 467 -7.23 62.08 27.65
N LYS A 468 -7.28 61.23 28.69
CA LYS A 468 -6.18 61.03 29.64
C LYS A 468 -5.11 60.09 29.11
N GLU A 469 -5.40 59.26 28.12
CA GLU A 469 -4.44 58.38 27.51
C GLU A 469 -3.38 59.15 26.70
N GLU A 470 -2.18 58.56 26.60
CA GLU A 470 -1.04 59.19 25.91
C GLU A 470 -1.30 59.32 24.42
N GLN A 471 -2.03 58.39 23.83
CA GLN A 471 -2.44 58.34 22.41
C GLN A 471 -3.97 58.32 22.31
N VAL A 472 -4.54 59.31 21.63
CA VAL A 472 -5.99 59.46 21.47
C VAL A 472 -6.40 59.22 20.02
N PRO A 473 -7.51 58.47 19.74
CA PRO A 473 -7.98 58.25 18.40
C PRO A 473 -8.24 59.55 17.63
N THR A 474 -7.59 59.72 16.46
CA THR A 474 -7.64 60.92 15.62
C THR A 474 -9.06 61.38 15.30
N GLN A 475 -9.96 60.42 15.03
CA GLN A 475 -11.38 60.70 14.74
C GLN A 475 -12.13 61.31 15.90
N MET A 476 -11.78 60.95 17.16
CA MET A 476 -12.38 61.54 18.37
C MET A 476 -11.93 63.00 18.52
N VAL A 477 -10.64 63.26 18.33
CA VAL A 477 -10.07 64.61 18.45
C VAL A 477 -10.68 65.54 17.39
N GLN A 478 -10.75 65.11 16.15
CA GLN A 478 -11.34 65.90 15.07
C GLN A 478 -12.82 66.24 15.34
N ARG A 479 -13.64 65.30 15.79
CA ARG A 479 -15.06 65.53 16.12
C ARG A 479 -15.25 66.52 17.27
N LEU A 480 -14.32 66.52 18.22
CA LEU A 480 -14.39 67.46 19.33
C LEU A 480 -13.95 68.87 18.89
N GLU A 481 -12.93 68.97 18.04
CA GLU A 481 -12.44 70.23 17.47
C GLU A 481 -13.47 70.87 16.50
N ASP A 482 -14.11 70.08 15.64
CA ASP A 482 -15.18 70.56 14.77
C ASP A 482 -16.36 71.14 15.58
N ARG A 483 -16.66 70.58 16.74
CA ARG A 483 -17.70 71.07 17.64
C ARG A 483 -17.28 72.27 18.49
N MET A 484 -16.00 72.52 18.64
CA MET A 484 -15.46 73.70 19.31
C MET A 484 -15.43 74.93 18.37
N GLY A 485 -15.32 74.67 17.06
CA GLY A 485 -15.27 75.70 16.04
C GLY A 485 -16.64 76.16 15.45
N SER A 486 -17.72 75.43 15.87
CA SER A 486 -19.10 75.78 15.53
C SER A 486 -19.80 76.42 16.70
#